data_ed15d474b2844a50e866fc7fe4b6f414
#
_entry.id   ed15d474b2844a50e866fc7fe4b6f414
#
_cell.length_a   1.000
_cell.length_b   1.000
_cell.length_c   1.000
_cell.angle_alpha   90.00
_cell.angle_beta   90.00
_cell.angle_gamma   90.00
#
_symmetry.space_group_name_H-M   'P 1'
#
loop_
_entity.id
_entity.type
_entity.pdbx_description
1 polymer ?
#
loop_
_entity_poly.entity_id
_entity_poly.type
_entity_poly.pdbx_seq_one_letter_code
_entity_poly.pdbx_strand_id
1 'polypeptide(L)'
;MNRTSTSLGKRSLLALGAVGLLALAPRAARAQSPTMPPAKLEALKKELIGEIDKQQKATQQMVDMVFSFGELGFQETETSRYLTGILKKNGFVIQAGIAGVPTAWTATWGAGKPLIAIGSDIDCIPKASQKPGVAYHDPIVEGAPGHGEGHNSGVPLNITAVLALKKIMEREKLPGTLMLWPGVAEELVGAKAYFVRDGYFKNADACIFTHVGDNLSVSWGDSGNNGLVSVKFNFEGQAAHAAAAPWRGRSALDAVELMDVGWNFHREHMEVTQRSHYVIPDGGDQPNVVPSKASVWYYFRDRTYPKITEMYADAQKMAEGATLMTKTTTTHEVLGSAWPVHMNKAIAQAMYQNIQLVGLPQWSTADQVLARAAQVEMKAPKTDRRNRPIDGLATTLDSLRGPEKFSIGGGSDDIGDVSWNVPTVVLSYPANIPGLPGHHWSNAIAMATPIAHKGVTAGAKAEALTLLDMLVNPAVIKDAWTYFNDVQTKDTKYTPLISATDKPAITLNKNIMAQYRPEMTKYYYNPAKYKSYLEQLGITYPTVRPAKMNGTD
;
A
#
# COMPACT_ATOMS: atom_id res chain seq x y z
N MET A 1 -28.77 11.25 -74.88
CA MET A 1 -28.83 10.36 -76.08
C MET A 1 -28.66 8.92 -75.53
N ASN A 2 -29.72 8.13 -75.89
CA ASN A 2 -29.84 6.66 -75.92
C ASN A 2 -29.45 5.87 -74.65
N ARG A 3 -30.37 5.32 -73.80
CA ARG A 3 -31.32 4.18 -74.03
C ARG A 3 -30.63 2.89 -74.45
N THR A 4 -30.75 1.86 -73.58
CA THR A 4 -31.48 0.59 -73.76
C THR A 4 -31.22 -0.26 -72.52
N SER A 5 -32.09 -0.64 -71.70
CA SER A 5 -33.18 -1.60 -71.48
C SER A 5 -32.91 -3.04 -71.98
N THR A 6 -32.94 -4.01 -71.03
CA THR A 6 -33.61 -5.34 -71.12
C THR A 6 -33.40 -6.04 -69.78
N SER A 7 -34.35 -6.40 -69.05
CA SER A 7 -35.50 -7.30 -68.92
C SER A 7 -35.14 -8.70 -68.39
N LEU A 8 -35.84 -9.02 -67.31
CA LEU A 8 -36.44 -10.32 -66.85
C LEU A 8 -35.57 -11.54 -66.50
N GLY A 9 -35.88 -12.03 -65.32
CA GLY A 9 -35.60 -13.39 -64.91
C GLY A 9 -36.04 -13.67 -63.48
N LYS A 10 -37.36 -13.83 -63.24
CA LYS A 10 -37.90 -14.37 -61.97
C LYS A 10 -37.51 -15.83 -61.82
N ARG A 11 -36.89 -16.19 -60.70
CA ARG A 11 -36.96 -17.54 -60.15
C ARG A 11 -37.18 -17.44 -58.64
N SER A 12 -38.39 -17.84 -58.24
CA SER A 12 -38.80 -18.09 -56.85
C SER A 12 -38.08 -19.31 -56.32
N LEU A 13 -37.39 -19.21 -55.17
CA LEU A 13 -37.02 -20.33 -54.32
C LEU A 13 -37.63 -20.10 -52.94
N LEU A 14 -38.57 -20.98 -52.60
CA LEU A 14 -39.07 -21.15 -51.24
C LEU A 14 -37.90 -21.60 -50.35
N ALA A 15 -37.58 -20.82 -49.32
CA ALA A 15 -36.77 -21.28 -48.21
C ALA A 15 -37.67 -21.43 -46.99
N LEU A 16 -37.86 -22.71 -46.54
CA LEU A 16 -38.51 -23.06 -45.29
C LEU A 16 -37.77 -22.40 -44.11
N GLY A 17 -38.48 -21.55 -43.38
CA GLY A 17 -38.00 -21.01 -42.10
C GLY A 17 -38.04 -22.10 -41.02
N ALA A 18 -36.88 -22.53 -40.57
CA ALA A 18 -36.75 -23.29 -39.31
C ALA A 18 -36.75 -22.28 -38.16
N VAL A 19 -37.88 -22.17 -37.47
CA VAL A 19 -37.97 -21.41 -36.19
C VAL A 19 -37.27 -22.28 -35.12
N GLY A 20 -36.01 -21.93 -34.86
CA GLY A 20 -35.29 -22.48 -33.71
C GLY A 20 -35.85 -21.91 -32.42
N LEU A 21 -36.61 -22.69 -31.66
CA LEU A 21 -36.93 -22.42 -30.26
C LEU A 21 -35.60 -22.41 -29.48
N LEU A 22 -35.06 -21.20 -29.18
CA LEU A 22 -34.07 -21.05 -28.12
C LEU A 22 -34.76 -21.32 -26.77
N ALA A 23 -34.58 -22.52 -26.24
CA ALA A 23 -34.92 -22.85 -24.88
C ALA A 23 -34.10 -21.96 -23.94
N LEU A 24 -34.74 -20.95 -23.36
CA LEU A 24 -34.21 -20.21 -22.20
C LEU A 24 -34.07 -21.21 -21.05
N ALA A 25 -32.86 -21.75 -20.88
CA ALA A 25 -32.53 -22.50 -19.66
C ALA A 25 -32.79 -21.59 -18.46
N PRO A 26 -33.54 -22.04 -17.44
CA PRO A 26 -33.74 -21.25 -16.24
C PRO A 26 -32.38 -21.00 -15.61
N ARG A 27 -32.01 -19.71 -15.45
CA ARG A 27 -30.90 -19.32 -14.59
C ARG A 27 -31.19 -19.92 -13.23
N ALA A 28 -30.47 -20.96 -12.85
CA ALA A 28 -30.55 -21.54 -11.53
C ALA A 28 -30.35 -20.39 -10.53
N ALA A 29 -31.39 -20.05 -9.79
CA ALA A 29 -31.31 -19.15 -8.67
C ALA A 29 -30.22 -19.72 -7.74
N ARG A 30 -29.09 -19.02 -7.64
CA ARG A 30 -28.02 -19.41 -6.73
C ARG A 30 -28.60 -19.39 -5.33
N ALA A 31 -28.79 -20.58 -4.74
CA ALA A 31 -29.17 -20.73 -3.35
C ALA A 31 -28.13 -19.94 -2.52
N GLN A 32 -28.59 -18.94 -1.79
CA GLN A 32 -27.75 -18.28 -0.77
C GLN A 32 -27.34 -19.38 0.21
N SER A 33 -26.05 -19.48 0.49
CA SER A 33 -25.57 -20.38 1.54
C SER A 33 -26.33 -20.05 2.83
N PRO A 34 -26.88 -21.05 3.54
CA PRO A 34 -27.59 -20.77 4.78
C PRO A 34 -26.62 -20.11 5.77
N THR A 35 -27.07 -19.05 6.43
CA THR A 35 -26.31 -18.38 7.49
C THR A 35 -25.93 -19.40 8.56
N MET A 36 -24.66 -19.40 8.96
CA MET A 36 -24.18 -20.32 9.99
C MET A 36 -24.89 -20.04 11.34
N PRO A 37 -25.28 -21.06 12.11
CA PRO A 37 -25.88 -20.86 13.44
C PRO A 37 -24.92 -20.05 14.35
N PRO A 38 -25.41 -19.04 15.09
CA PRO A 38 -24.57 -18.14 15.91
C PRO A 38 -23.62 -18.88 16.87
N ALA A 39 -24.12 -19.91 17.58
CA ALA A 39 -23.31 -20.70 18.50
C ALA A 39 -22.14 -21.45 17.80
N LYS A 40 -22.38 -21.94 16.56
CA LYS A 40 -21.31 -22.56 15.75
C LYS A 40 -20.30 -21.54 15.32
N LEU A 41 -20.73 -20.36 14.87
CA LEU A 41 -19.82 -19.26 14.47
C LEU A 41 -18.94 -18.82 15.64
N GLU A 42 -19.51 -18.65 16.84
CA GLU A 42 -18.78 -18.30 18.04
C GLU A 42 -17.71 -19.35 18.39
N ALA A 43 -18.07 -20.63 18.33
CA ALA A 43 -17.15 -21.73 18.56
C ALA A 43 -15.98 -21.73 17.55
N LEU A 44 -16.26 -21.50 16.25
CA LEU A 44 -15.24 -21.41 15.21
C LEU A 44 -14.35 -20.17 15.40
N LYS A 45 -14.90 -19.04 15.79
CA LYS A 45 -14.11 -17.83 16.12
C LYS A 45 -13.14 -18.09 17.27
N LYS A 46 -13.59 -18.74 18.33
CA LYS A 46 -12.72 -19.11 19.46
C LYS A 46 -11.61 -20.07 19.05
N GLU A 47 -11.93 -21.06 18.24
CA GLU A 47 -10.96 -22.00 17.68
C GLU A 47 -9.94 -21.28 16.80
N LEU A 48 -10.39 -20.39 15.91
CA LEU A 48 -9.54 -19.64 14.99
C LEU A 48 -8.52 -18.76 15.73
N ILE A 49 -8.93 -18.13 16.83
CA ILE A 49 -8.01 -17.42 17.74
C ILE A 49 -6.91 -18.37 18.25
N GLY A 50 -7.30 -19.57 18.71
CA GLY A 50 -6.33 -20.58 19.21
C GLY A 50 -5.41 -21.11 18.11
N GLU A 51 -5.89 -21.27 16.87
CA GLU A 51 -5.04 -21.68 15.74
C GLU A 51 -4.00 -20.60 15.37
N ILE A 52 -4.33 -19.32 15.50
CA ILE A 52 -3.39 -18.22 15.31
C ILE A 52 -2.36 -18.18 16.43
N ASP A 53 -2.78 -18.38 17.69
CA ASP A 53 -1.84 -18.44 18.82
C ASP A 53 -0.79 -19.54 18.66
N LYS A 54 -1.14 -20.68 18.07
CA LYS A 54 -0.19 -21.76 17.75
C LYS A 54 0.85 -21.37 16.68
N GLN A 55 0.57 -20.33 15.89
CA GLN A 55 1.45 -19.89 14.81
C GLN A 55 2.39 -18.74 15.21
N GLN A 56 2.32 -18.23 16.45
CA GLN A 56 3.10 -17.06 16.90
C GLN A 56 4.59 -17.14 16.55
N LYS A 57 5.21 -18.33 16.68
CA LYS A 57 6.62 -18.52 16.34
C LYS A 57 6.88 -18.38 14.83
N ALA A 58 6.05 -18.97 13.99
CA ALA A 58 6.17 -18.86 12.54
C ALA A 58 5.92 -17.42 12.09
N THR A 59 4.93 -16.75 12.69
CA THR A 59 4.62 -15.33 12.44
C THR A 59 5.81 -14.44 12.80
N GLN A 60 6.40 -14.60 13.98
CA GLN A 60 7.60 -13.88 14.38
C GLN A 60 8.75 -14.09 13.38
N GLN A 61 8.97 -15.33 12.93
CA GLN A 61 10.03 -15.61 11.95
C GLN A 61 9.78 -14.94 10.60
N MET A 62 8.52 -14.84 10.14
CA MET A 62 8.18 -14.12 8.92
C MET A 62 8.42 -12.61 9.06
N VAL A 63 8.00 -12.01 10.16
CA VAL A 63 8.20 -10.58 10.44
C VAL A 63 9.69 -10.24 10.50
N ASP A 64 10.47 -11.01 11.25
CA ASP A 64 11.91 -10.80 11.40
C ASP A 64 12.67 -10.99 10.08
N MET A 65 12.25 -11.96 9.26
CA MET A 65 12.86 -12.24 7.97
C MET A 65 12.66 -11.07 7.02
N VAL A 66 11.40 -10.63 6.83
CA VAL A 66 11.10 -9.51 5.91
C VAL A 66 11.76 -8.23 6.41
N PHE A 67 11.76 -7.97 7.73
CA PHE A 67 12.50 -6.86 8.32
C PHE A 67 13.97 -6.87 7.91
N SER A 68 14.61 -8.03 7.96
CA SER A 68 16.04 -8.15 7.66
C SER A 68 16.41 -7.91 6.20
N PHE A 69 15.46 -8.02 5.27
CA PHE A 69 15.70 -7.76 3.85
C PHE A 69 15.80 -6.27 3.53
N GLY A 70 14.96 -5.42 4.12
CA GLY A 70 15.00 -3.97 3.99
C GLY A 70 15.00 -3.47 2.55
N GLU A 71 14.07 -3.94 1.72
CA GLU A 71 14.04 -3.71 0.28
C GLU A 71 13.16 -2.53 -0.11
N LEU A 72 13.69 -1.62 -0.93
CA LEU A 72 12.96 -0.47 -1.47
C LEU A 72 11.96 -0.88 -2.55
N GLY A 73 10.97 -0.02 -2.77
CA GLY A 73 9.93 -0.21 -3.76
C GLY A 73 10.45 -0.56 -5.16
N PHE A 74 9.79 -1.51 -5.81
CA PHE A 74 10.15 -2.22 -7.05
C PHE A 74 11.38 -3.14 -6.96
N GLN A 75 12.02 -3.23 -5.80
CA GLN A 75 13.21 -4.05 -5.58
C GLN A 75 13.01 -5.12 -4.50
N GLU A 76 11.77 -5.45 -4.14
CA GLU A 76 11.36 -6.36 -3.07
C GLU A 76 11.52 -7.84 -3.48
N THR A 77 12.69 -8.19 -4.02
CA THR A 77 12.95 -9.50 -4.65
C THR A 77 13.03 -10.64 -3.63
N GLU A 78 13.75 -10.45 -2.54
CA GLU A 78 13.90 -11.45 -1.48
C GLU A 78 12.60 -11.59 -0.69
N THR A 79 11.95 -10.47 -0.39
CA THR A 79 10.65 -10.41 0.28
C THR A 79 9.60 -11.21 -0.50
N SER A 80 9.42 -10.91 -1.79
CA SER A 80 8.45 -11.61 -2.65
C SER A 80 8.78 -13.09 -2.81
N ARG A 81 10.06 -13.44 -2.98
CA ARG A 81 10.51 -14.85 -3.06
C ARG A 81 10.21 -15.62 -1.78
N TYR A 82 10.48 -15.02 -0.62
CA TYR A 82 10.27 -15.65 0.68
C TYR A 82 8.79 -15.89 0.97
N LEU A 83 7.96 -14.85 0.83
CA LEU A 83 6.53 -14.91 1.13
C LEU A 83 5.78 -15.85 0.17
N THR A 84 6.04 -15.77 -1.14
CA THR A 84 5.44 -16.69 -2.12
C THR A 84 5.91 -18.13 -1.91
N GLY A 85 7.14 -18.34 -1.45
CA GLY A 85 7.66 -19.66 -1.09
C GLY A 85 6.85 -20.31 0.06
N ILE A 86 6.47 -19.54 1.07
CA ILE A 86 5.61 -20.01 2.17
C ILE A 86 4.21 -20.34 1.66
N LEU A 87 3.59 -19.44 0.89
CA LEU A 87 2.26 -19.63 0.34
C LEU A 87 2.18 -20.84 -0.58
N LYS A 88 3.17 -21.01 -1.47
CA LYS A 88 3.27 -22.17 -2.36
C LYS A 88 3.35 -23.50 -1.59
N LYS A 89 4.17 -23.56 -0.53
CA LYS A 89 4.28 -24.74 0.35
C LYS A 89 2.96 -25.07 1.05
N ASN A 90 2.09 -24.08 1.24
CA ASN A 90 0.77 -24.23 1.84
C ASN A 90 -0.37 -24.39 0.82
N GLY A 91 -0.05 -24.69 -0.46
CA GLY A 91 -1.01 -25.03 -1.49
C GLY A 91 -1.66 -23.85 -2.20
N PHE A 92 -1.14 -22.64 -2.07
CA PHE A 92 -1.59 -21.49 -2.85
C PHE A 92 -1.01 -21.52 -4.27
N VAL A 93 -1.82 -21.15 -5.24
CA VAL A 93 -1.40 -20.96 -6.63
C VAL A 93 -0.84 -19.56 -6.78
N ILE A 94 0.42 -19.45 -7.19
CA ILE A 94 1.13 -18.18 -7.33
C ILE A 94 1.11 -17.73 -8.79
N GLN A 95 0.67 -16.49 -9.03
CA GLN A 95 0.86 -15.77 -10.28
C GLN A 95 1.85 -14.61 -10.01
N ALA A 96 3.06 -14.72 -10.51
CA ALA A 96 4.12 -13.73 -10.32
C ALA A 96 4.21 -12.74 -11.50
N GLY A 97 4.81 -11.57 -11.28
CA GLY A 97 5.05 -10.55 -12.31
C GLY A 97 3.76 -9.87 -12.79
N ILE A 98 2.77 -9.75 -11.92
CA ILE A 98 1.48 -9.12 -12.27
C ILE A 98 1.66 -7.65 -12.65
N ALA A 99 0.83 -7.16 -13.56
CA ALA A 99 0.84 -5.78 -14.07
C ALA A 99 2.22 -5.30 -14.58
N GLY A 100 3.10 -6.22 -15.00
CA GLY A 100 4.45 -5.90 -15.45
C GLY A 100 5.43 -5.54 -14.33
N VAL A 101 5.08 -5.76 -13.06
CA VAL A 101 5.93 -5.53 -11.89
C VAL A 101 6.56 -6.84 -11.43
N PRO A 102 7.89 -7.04 -11.56
CA PRO A 102 8.53 -8.34 -11.29
C PRO A 102 8.38 -8.84 -9.86
N THR A 103 8.27 -7.94 -8.87
CA THR A 103 8.14 -8.25 -7.45
C THR A 103 6.69 -8.41 -6.99
N ALA A 104 5.71 -8.09 -7.86
CA ALA A 104 4.30 -8.24 -7.57
C ALA A 104 3.77 -9.63 -7.91
N TRP A 105 2.78 -10.09 -7.14
CA TRP A 105 2.20 -11.42 -7.30
C TRP A 105 0.78 -11.49 -6.74
N THR A 106 0.02 -12.49 -7.16
CA THR A 106 -1.15 -12.97 -6.43
C THR A 106 -0.92 -14.41 -5.99
N ALA A 107 -1.50 -14.75 -4.84
CA ALA A 107 -1.50 -16.11 -4.30
C ALA A 107 -2.94 -16.50 -3.97
N THR A 108 -3.49 -17.47 -4.71
CA THR A 108 -4.91 -17.82 -4.62
C THR A 108 -5.10 -19.24 -4.08
N TRP A 109 -6.04 -19.40 -3.14
CA TRP A 109 -6.45 -20.69 -2.61
C TRP A 109 -7.97 -20.74 -2.40
N GLY A 110 -8.55 -21.95 -2.49
CA GLY A 110 -9.98 -22.15 -2.37
C GLY A 110 -10.71 -22.08 -3.70
N ALA A 111 -12.03 -22.16 -3.67
CA ALA A 111 -12.88 -22.10 -4.85
C ALA A 111 -14.28 -21.57 -4.52
N GLY A 112 -14.88 -20.88 -5.48
CA GLY A 112 -16.21 -20.30 -5.35
C GLY A 112 -16.21 -18.91 -4.76
N LYS A 113 -17.40 -18.47 -4.38
CA LYS A 113 -17.68 -17.14 -3.82
C LYS A 113 -17.94 -17.18 -2.32
N PRO A 114 -17.61 -16.11 -1.59
CA PRO A 114 -16.99 -14.87 -2.08
C PRO A 114 -15.50 -15.08 -2.44
N LEU A 115 -14.97 -14.27 -3.39
CA LEU A 115 -13.55 -14.06 -3.57
C LEU A 115 -13.15 -12.83 -2.76
N ILE A 116 -12.30 -13.02 -1.76
CA ILE A 116 -11.82 -11.95 -0.89
C ILE A 116 -10.35 -11.69 -1.21
N ALA A 117 -10.04 -10.46 -1.63
CA ALA A 117 -8.67 -9.99 -1.80
C ALA A 117 -8.10 -9.56 -0.44
N ILE A 118 -6.85 -9.94 -0.16
CA ILE A 118 -6.20 -9.72 1.13
C ILE A 118 -4.81 -9.18 0.84
N GLY A 119 -4.52 -7.95 1.26
CA GLY A 119 -3.29 -7.28 0.90
C GLY A 119 -2.60 -6.54 2.05
N SER A 120 -1.33 -6.24 1.84
CA SER A 120 -0.53 -5.32 2.63
C SER A 120 0.74 -4.93 1.88
N ASP A 121 1.34 -3.80 2.24
CA ASP A 121 2.57 -3.32 1.65
C ASP A 121 3.79 -4.12 2.10
N ILE A 122 4.87 -4.10 1.28
CA ILE A 122 6.07 -4.91 1.53
C ILE A 122 7.40 -4.17 1.31
N ASP A 123 7.37 -2.95 0.80
CA ASP A 123 8.57 -2.14 0.58
C ASP A 123 9.01 -1.39 1.86
N CYS A 124 10.15 -0.73 1.79
CA CYS A 124 10.69 0.10 2.85
C CYS A 124 11.18 1.45 2.33
N ILE A 125 11.66 2.32 3.24
CA ILE A 125 12.12 3.66 2.92
C ILE A 125 13.64 3.79 2.90
N PRO A 126 14.19 4.76 2.12
CA PRO A 126 15.63 5.04 2.10
C PRO A 126 16.15 5.50 3.47
N LYS A 127 17.42 5.16 3.77
CA LYS A 127 18.17 5.68 4.94
C LYS A 127 17.52 5.39 6.30
N ALA A 128 16.72 4.32 6.39
CA ALA A 128 16.00 3.96 7.62
C ALA A 128 16.53 2.68 8.28
N SER A 129 17.73 2.22 7.90
CA SER A 129 18.37 1.09 8.58
C SER A 129 18.54 1.37 10.07
N GLN A 130 18.04 0.44 10.91
CA GLN A 130 18.02 0.59 12.36
C GLN A 130 18.02 -0.78 13.03
N LYS A 131 18.79 -0.93 14.10
CA LYS A 131 18.72 -2.11 14.97
C LYS A 131 17.39 -2.12 15.74
N PRO A 132 16.57 -3.17 15.60
CA PRO A 132 15.32 -3.26 16.35
C PRO A 132 15.60 -3.39 17.85
N GLY A 133 14.72 -2.85 18.70
CA GLY A 133 14.86 -2.93 20.15
C GLY A 133 15.88 -1.98 20.75
N VAL A 134 16.55 -1.14 19.96
CA VAL A 134 17.47 -0.08 20.39
C VAL A 134 16.78 1.28 20.28
N ALA A 135 16.55 1.95 21.40
CA ALA A 135 15.72 3.15 21.48
C ALA A 135 16.37 4.45 20.93
N TYR A 136 17.54 4.37 20.35
CA TYR A 136 18.28 5.47 19.73
C TYR A 136 18.83 5.04 18.38
N HIS A 137 19.28 6.02 17.56
CA HIS A 137 19.80 5.69 16.23
C HIS A 137 21.07 4.84 16.32
N ASP A 138 20.97 3.63 15.81
CA ASP A 138 22.06 2.65 15.69
C ASP A 138 21.77 1.76 14.46
N PRO A 139 22.22 2.17 13.27
CA PRO A 139 21.90 1.46 12.04
C PRO A 139 22.55 0.09 11.96
N ILE A 140 21.88 -0.88 11.32
CA ILE A 140 22.49 -2.18 10.99
C ILE A 140 23.56 -1.98 9.90
N VAL A 141 23.23 -1.19 8.88
CA VAL A 141 24.13 -0.75 7.80
C VAL A 141 23.91 0.75 7.60
N GLU A 142 24.98 1.54 7.79
CA GLU A 142 24.91 3.01 7.71
C GLU A 142 24.40 3.47 6.34
N GLY A 143 23.40 4.36 6.35
CA GLY A 143 22.80 4.93 5.14
C GLY A 143 21.92 3.97 4.32
N ALA A 144 21.83 2.70 4.70
CA ALA A 144 21.01 1.71 3.99
C ALA A 144 19.50 1.94 4.23
N PRO A 145 18.64 1.43 3.33
CA PRO A 145 17.20 1.41 3.54
C PRO A 145 16.79 0.51 4.72
N GLY A 146 15.57 0.69 5.22
CA GLY A 146 14.99 -0.09 6.30
C GLY A 146 13.50 0.16 6.49
N HIS A 147 12.84 -0.68 7.28
CA HIS A 147 11.40 -0.61 7.54
C HIS A 147 11.04 0.51 8.54
N GLY A 148 11.32 1.75 8.14
CA GLY A 148 11.03 2.97 8.91
C GLY A 148 9.56 3.40 8.90
N GLU A 149 8.65 2.55 8.42
CA GLU A 149 7.21 2.62 8.60
C GLU A 149 6.68 1.32 9.20
N GLY A 150 7.07 0.15 8.66
CA GLY A 150 6.73 -1.15 9.23
C GLY A 150 6.05 -2.13 8.28
N HIS A 151 6.16 -1.94 6.98
CA HIS A 151 5.60 -2.82 5.94
C HIS A 151 6.17 -4.26 5.93
N ASN A 152 7.18 -4.55 6.76
CA ASN A 152 7.68 -5.91 6.95
C ASN A 152 6.67 -6.86 7.61
N SER A 153 5.60 -6.35 8.18
CA SER A 153 4.78 -7.11 9.12
C SER A 153 3.36 -7.41 8.64
N GLY A 154 2.83 -6.69 7.63
CA GLY A 154 1.45 -6.85 7.19
C GLY A 154 1.19 -8.13 6.38
N VAL A 155 2.01 -8.46 5.37
CA VAL A 155 1.83 -9.72 4.64
C VAL A 155 2.08 -10.95 5.54
N PRO A 156 3.08 -10.97 6.46
CA PRO A 156 3.17 -11.98 7.53
C PRO A 156 1.89 -12.12 8.38
N LEU A 157 1.22 -11.01 8.73
CA LEU A 157 -0.09 -11.00 9.39
C LEU A 157 -1.12 -11.73 8.54
N ASN A 158 -1.27 -11.33 7.28
CA ASN A 158 -2.24 -11.89 6.34
C ASN A 158 -2.01 -13.40 6.12
N ILE A 159 -0.75 -13.84 5.96
CA ILE A 159 -0.41 -15.25 5.84
C ILE A 159 -0.82 -16.02 7.11
N THR A 160 -0.55 -15.48 8.28
CA THR A 160 -0.93 -16.11 9.56
C THR A 160 -2.45 -16.27 9.66
N ALA A 161 -3.21 -15.22 9.33
CA ALA A 161 -4.67 -15.24 9.34
C ALA A 161 -5.24 -16.27 8.36
N VAL A 162 -4.79 -16.24 7.11
CA VAL A 162 -5.35 -17.14 6.08
C VAL A 162 -4.96 -18.60 6.29
N LEU A 163 -3.76 -18.92 6.81
CA LEU A 163 -3.36 -20.29 7.08
C LEU A 163 -4.15 -20.91 8.25
N ALA A 164 -4.52 -20.11 9.26
CA ALA A 164 -5.42 -20.54 10.32
C ALA A 164 -6.84 -20.76 9.79
N LEU A 165 -7.36 -19.78 9.03
CA LEU A 165 -8.69 -19.86 8.43
C LEU A 165 -8.83 -21.02 7.44
N LYS A 166 -7.81 -21.27 6.62
CA LYS A 166 -7.76 -22.37 5.65
C LYS A 166 -8.08 -23.71 6.31
N LYS A 167 -7.51 -24.02 7.49
CA LYS A 167 -7.79 -25.26 8.23
C LYS A 167 -9.27 -25.43 8.55
N ILE A 168 -9.92 -24.33 8.96
CA ILE A 168 -11.35 -24.32 9.25
C ILE A 168 -12.15 -24.48 7.97
N MET A 169 -11.80 -23.75 6.90
CA MET A 169 -12.49 -23.85 5.62
C MET A 169 -12.44 -25.28 5.05
N GLU A 170 -11.30 -25.95 5.13
CA GLU A 170 -11.12 -27.34 4.67
C GLU A 170 -12.00 -28.30 5.48
N ARG A 171 -11.97 -28.22 6.79
CA ARG A 171 -12.73 -29.09 7.68
C ARG A 171 -14.24 -28.89 7.57
N GLU A 172 -14.68 -27.62 7.59
CA GLU A 172 -16.10 -27.27 7.51
C GLU A 172 -16.64 -27.23 6.09
N LYS A 173 -15.76 -27.46 5.08
CA LYS A 173 -16.08 -27.40 3.64
C LYS A 173 -16.71 -26.05 3.25
N LEU A 174 -16.20 -24.96 3.81
CA LEU A 174 -16.69 -23.62 3.50
C LEU A 174 -16.25 -23.22 2.09
N PRO A 175 -17.19 -22.79 1.22
CA PRO A 175 -16.84 -22.23 -0.07
C PRO A 175 -16.22 -20.86 0.08
N GLY A 176 -15.41 -20.46 -0.89
CA GLY A 176 -14.79 -19.14 -0.97
C GLY A 176 -13.39 -19.21 -1.52
N THR A 177 -12.92 -18.09 -2.00
CA THR A 177 -11.57 -17.93 -2.56
C THR A 177 -10.82 -16.84 -1.81
N LEU A 178 -9.65 -17.17 -1.30
CA LEU A 178 -8.73 -16.23 -0.66
C LEU A 178 -7.63 -15.87 -1.66
N MET A 179 -7.45 -14.59 -1.97
CA MET A 179 -6.45 -14.07 -2.89
C MET A 179 -5.55 -13.07 -2.15
N LEU A 180 -4.35 -13.52 -1.77
CA LEU A 180 -3.33 -12.62 -1.20
C LEU A 180 -2.58 -11.90 -2.30
N TRP A 181 -2.17 -10.65 -2.01
CA TRP A 181 -1.40 -9.82 -2.92
C TRP A 181 -0.57 -8.80 -2.13
N PRO A 182 0.64 -8.40 -2.59
CA PRO A 182 1.45 -7.38 -1.95
C PRO A 182 1.15 -6.00 -2.53
N GLY A 183 1.13 -4.96 -1.71
CA GLY A 183 1.40 -3.59 -2.13
C GLY A 183 2.89 -3.44 -2.37
N VAL A 184 3.28 -3.35 -3.64
CA VAL A 184 4.67 -3.17 -4.08
C VAL A 184 4.89 -1.70 -4.34
N ALA A 185 6.03 -1.17 -3.90
CA ALA A 185 6.41 0.23 -4.12
C ALA A 185 5.33 1.23 -3.64
N GLU A 186 4.70 0.95 -2.48
CA GLU A 186 3.68 1.82 -1.89
C GLU A 186 4.25 3.21 -1.55
N GLU A 187 5.47 3.28 -1.03
CA GLU A 187 6.17 4.52 -0.69
C GLU A 187 6.39 5.45 -1.90
N LEU A 188 6.21 4.90 -3.10
CA LEU A 188 6.24 5.63 -4.37
C LEU A 188 4.85 5.78 -5.00
N VAL A 189 3.78 5.26 -4.36
CA VAL A 189 2.43 5.05 -4.90
C VAL A 189 2.47 4.36 -6.26
N GLY A 190 3.32 3.35 -6.35
CA GLY A 190 3.88 2.90 -7.61
C GLY A 190 3.15 1.75 -8.31
N ALA A 191 2.26 0.99 -7.63
CA ALA A 191 1.81 -0.27 -8.22
C ALA A 191 0.29 -0.51 -8.22
N LYS A 192 -0.47 -0.14 -7.18
CA LYS A 192 -1.87 -0.56 -7.02
C LYS A 192 -2.79 -0.03 -8.13
N ALA A 193 -2.55 1.18 -8.67
CA ALA A 193 -3.27 1.70 -9.82
C ALA A 193 -3.13 0.81 -11.07
N TYR A 194 -1.93 0.24 -11.28
CA TYR A 194 -1.68 -0.70 -12.39
C TYR A 194 -2.38 -2.04 -12.18
N PHE A 195 -2.44 -2.55 -10.93
CA PHE A 195 -3.19 -3.77 -10.62
C PHE A 195 -4.69 -3.59 -10.90
N VAL A 196 -5.25 -2.43 -10.55
CA VAL A 196 -6.64 -2.08 -10.85
C VAL A 196 -6.87 -1.99 -12.35
N ARG A 197 -6.03 -1.23 -13.08
CA ARG A 197 -6.11 -1.06 -14.53
C ARG A 197 -6.10 -2.40 -15.27
N ASP A 198 -5.23 -3.32 -14.85
CA ASP A 198 -5.06 -4.62 -15.48
C ASP A 198 -6.08 -5.68 -14.99
N GLY A 199 -7.01 -5.27 -14.11
CA GLY A 199 -8.21 -6.03 -13.75
C GLY A 199 -8.02 -7.10 -12.67
N TYR A 200 -6.96 -7.04 -11.87
CA TYR A 200 -6.70 -8.05 -10.83
C TYR A 200 -7.79 -8.10 -9.74
N PHE A 201 -8.52 -7.02 -9.53
CA PHE A 201 -9.62 -6.96 -8.55
C PHE A 201 -11.01 -7.12 -9.15
N LYS A 202 -11.13 -7.27 -10.48
CA LYS A 202 -12.43 -7.33 -11.19
C LYS A 202 -13.39 -8.39 -10.66
N ASN A 203 -12.87 -9.50 -10.17
CA ASN A 203 -13.67 -10.62 -9.66
C ASN A 203 -13.73 -10.67 -8.14
N ALA A 204 -13.10 -9.74 -7.42
CA ALA A 204 -13.14 -9.68 -5.98
C ALA A 204 -14.52 -9.21 -5.49
N ASP A 205 -15.03 -9.85 -4.44
CA ASP A 205 -16.29 -9.46 -3.80
C ASP A 205 -16.03 -8.48 -2.65
N ALA A 206 -14.82 -8.49 -2.09
CA ALA A 206 -14.35 -7.53 -1.09
C ALA A 206 -12.82 -7.55 -1.01
N CYS A 207 -12.26 -6.50 -0.41
CA CYS A 207 -10.83 -6.40 -0.10
C CYS A 207 -10.64 -6.05 1.38
N ILE A 208 -9.78 -6.81 2.07
CA ILE A 208 -9.20 -6.42 3.35
C ILE A 208 -7.74 -6.06 3.09
N PHE A 209 -7.34 -4.88 3.49
CA PHE A 209 -5.96 -4.44 3.48
C PHE A 209 -5.47 -4.24 4.91
N THR A 210 -4.23 -4.55 5.20
CA THR A 210 -3.67 -4.37 6.54
C THR A 210 -2.52 -3.37 6.49
N HIS A 211 -2.50 -2.44 7.45
CA HIS A 211 -1.44 -1.45 7.57
C HIS A 211 -0.98 -1.32 9.03
N VAL A 212 0.32 -1.16 9.21
CA VAL A 212 0.94 -0.96 10.52
C VAL A 212 0.43 0.33 11.17
N GLY A 213 0.21 0.28 12.48
CA GLY A 213 -0.20 1.42 13.28
C GLY A 213 0.17 1.26 14.75
N ASP A 214 -0.34 2.13 15.57
CA ASP A 214 -0.10 2.15 17.02
C ASP A 214 -1.30 1.64 17.84
N ASN A 215 -2.41 1.30 17.17
CA ASN A 215 -3.62 0.75 17.78
C ASN A 215 -4.26 -0.31 16.88
N LEU A 216 -5.12 -1.16 17.44
CA LEU A 216 -5.95 -2.08 16.67
C LEU A 216 -7.25 -1.35 16.31
N SER A 217 -7.39 -0.94 15.06
CA SER A 217 -8.46 -0.05 14.66
C SER A 217 -8.87 -0.23 13.19
N VAL A 218 -10.05 0.30 12.85
CA VAL A 218 -10.60 0.37 11.51
C VAL A 218 -11.42 1.66 11.38
N SER A 219 -11.53 2.17 10.16
CA SER A 219 -12.37 3.33 9.83
C SER A 219 -13.20 3.07 8.57
N TRP A 220 -14.20 3.92 8.31
CA TRP A 220 -15.04 3.86 7.13
C TRP A 220 -15.33 5.25 6.57
N GLY A 221 -15.70 5.31 5.30
CA GLY A 221 -15.99 6.54 4.58
C GLY A 221 -14.72 7.24 4.10
N ASP A 222 -14.86 8.52 3.78
CA ASP A 222 -13.73 9.38 3.43
C ASP A 222 -12.84 9.60 4.67
N SER A 223 -11.60 9.15 4.60
CA SER A 223 -10.64 9.25 5.70
C SER A 223 -9.96 10.62 5.82
N GLY A 224 -10.22 11.53 4.88
CA GLY A 224 -9.57 12.83 4.81
C GLY A 224 -8.13 12.81 4.26
N ASN A 225 -7.68 11.67 3.73
CA ASN A 225 -6.38 11.53 3.07
C ASN A 225 -6.41 12.14 1.67
N ASN A 226 -5.22 12.51 1.15
CA ASN A 226 -5.06 12.98 -0.21
C ASN A 226 -4.92 11.80 -1.19
N GLY A 227 -5.44 11.99 -2.41
CA GLY A 227 -4.90 11.33 -3.58
C GLY A 227 -3.67 12.07 -4.09
N LEU A 228 -2.98 11.47 -5.06
CA LEU A 228 -1.85 12.12 -5.72
C LEU A 228 -1.59 11.56 -7.13
N VAL A 229 -0.89 12.36 -7.94
CA VAL A 229 -0.17 11.88 -9.11
C VAL A 229 1.31 12.22 -8.97
N SER A 230 2.16 11.23 -9.25
CA SER A 230 3.62 11.31 -9.22
C SER A 230 4.13 11.43 -10.65
N VAL A 231 4.77 12.56 -10.97
CA VAL A 231 5.17 12.87 -12.36
C VAL A 231 6.60 13.37 -12.41
N LYS A 232 7.38 12.80 -13.32
CA LYS A 232 8.72 13.30 -13.64
C LYS A 232 8.71 14.02 -15.00
N PHE A 233 9.11 15.28 -15.01
CA PHE A 233 9.35 16.06 -16.22
C PHE A 233 10.84 15.97 -16.56
N ASN A 234 11.13 15.57 -17.81
CA ASN A 234 12.48 15.45 -18.34
C ASN A 234 12.68 16.54 -19.38
N PHE A 235 13.76 17.30 -19.26
CA PHE A 235 14.11 18.37 -20.19
C PHE A 235 15.38 17.99 -20.97
N GLU A 236 15.37 18.29 -22.27
CA GLU A 236 16.52 18.11 -23.16
C GLU A 236 16.88 19.41 -23.85
N GLY A 237 18.14 19.76 -23.78
CA GLY A 237 18.75 20.94 -24.34
C GLY A 237 19.99 20.59 -25.18
N GLN A 238 20.99 21.47 -25.16
CA GLN A 238 22.22 21.30 -25.92
C GLN A 238 23.45 21.65 -25.07
N ALA A 239 24.40 20.73 -24.96
CA ALA A 239 25.68 20.98 -24.29
C ALA A 239 26.56 21.96 -25.07
N ALA A 240 27.30 22.77 -24.33
CA ALA A 240 28.35 23.65 -24.85
C ALA A 240 29.37 23.95 -23.75
N HIS A 241 30.55 24.45 -24.13
CA HIS A 241 31.50 24.95 -23.14
C HIS A 241 30.93 26.23 -22.49
N ALA A 242 30.64 26.17 -21.20
CA ALA A 242 29.90 27.23 -20.50
C ALA A 242 30.60 28.60 -20.52
N ALA A 243 31.93 28.64 -20.55
CA ALA A 243 32.70 29.90 -20.61
C ALA A 243 33.10 30.31 -22.04
N ALA A 244 33.51 29.33 -22.90
CA ALA A 244 34.05 29.66 -24.21
C ALA A 244 33.01 29.89 -25.30
N ALA A 245 31.87 29.19 -25.24
CA ALA A 245 30.82 29.28 -26.26
C ALA A 245 29.43 29.02 -25.69
N PRO A 246 28.97 29.70 -24.60
CA PRO A 246 27.66 29.44 -23.97
C PRO A 246 26.48 29.67 -24.91
N TRP A 247 26.63 30.60 -25.90
CA TRP A 247 25.59 30.89 -26.89
C TRP A 247 25.22 29.69 -27.79
N ARG A 248 26.06 28.65 -27.83
CA ARG A 248 25.81 27.40 -28.55
C ARG A 248 25.04 26.38 -27.71
N GLY A 249 24.95 26.58 -26.40
CA GLY A 249 24.26 25.71 -25.49
C GLY A 249 22.76 26.10 -25.32
N ARG A 250 22.00 25.16 -24.77
CA ARG A 250 20.63 25.34 -24.27
C ARG A 250 20.55 24.53 -22.97
N SER A 251 20.43 25.21 -21.85
CA SER A 251 20.46 24.56 -20.54
C SER A 251 19.09 23.92 -20.23
N ALA A 252 19.10 22.61 -20.07
CA ALA A 252 17.93 21.88 -19.57
C ALA A 252 17.65 22.20 -18.09
N LEU A 253 18.71 22.51 -17.30
CA LEU A 253 18.54 22.90 -15.89
C LEU A 253 17.80 24.24 -15.78
N ASP A 254 18.10 25.23 -16.65
CA ASP A 254 17.37 26.51 -16.65
C ASP A 254 15.87 26.30 -16.89
N ALA A 255 15.50 25.29 -17.72
CA ALA A 255 14.10 24.95 -17.94
C ALA A 255 13.45 24.36 -16.68
N VAL A 256 14.17 23.49 -15.94
CA VAL A 256 13.71 22.98 -14.64
C VAL A 256 13.49 24.12 -13.66
N GLU A 257 14.48 25.01 -13.50
CA GLU A 257 14.40 26.13 -12.57
C GLU A 257 13.25 27.08 -12.91
N LEU A 258 13.03 27.39 -14.20
CA LEU A 258 11.91 28.25 -14.63
C LEU A 258 10.55 27.59 -14.41
N MET A 259 10.43 26.27 -14.62
CA MET A 259 9.23 25.53 -14.27
C MET A 259 8.96 25.61 -12.77
N ASP A 260 9.99 25.39 -11.94
CA ASP A 260 9.87 25.38 -10.48
C ASP A 260 9.53 26.78 -9.93
N VAL A 261 10.12 27.84 -10.47
CA VAL A 261 9.78 29.24 -10.14
C VAL A 261 8.33 29.54 -10.53
N GLY A 262 7.91 29.18 -11.74
CA GLY A 262 6.53 29.35 -12.20
C GLY A 262 5.54 28.62 -11.30
N TRP A 263 5.85 27.37 -10.94
CA TRP A 263 5.04 26.58 -10.03
C TRP A 263 4.96 27.21 -8.62
N ASN A 264 6.07 27.72 -8.09
CA ASN A 264 6.09 28.35 -6.79
C ASN A 264 5.26 29.64 -6.74
N PHE A 265 5.19 30.43 -7.81
CA PHE A 265 4.26 31.56 -7.93
C PHE A 265 2.80 31.08 -8.03
N HIS A 266 2.52 30.00 -8.75
CA HIS A 266 1.18 29.42 -8.83
C HIS A 266 0.64 28.98 -7.46
N ARG A 267 1.49 28.54 -6.53
CA ARG A 267 1.09 28.14 -5.17
C ARG A 267 0.31 29.22 -4.43
N GLU A 268 0.54 30.51 -4.73
CA GLU A 268 -0.18 31.61 -4.12
C GLU A 268 -1.70 31.55 -4.41
N HIS A 269 -2.07 30.92 -5.52
CA HIS A 269 -3.45 30.84 -6.01
C HIS A 269 -4.12 29.48 -5.76
N MET A 270 -3.42 28.55 -5.09
CA MET A 270 -3.94 27.22 -4.78
C MET A 270 -4.88 27.21 -3.58
N GLU A 271 -5.84 26.29 -3.59
CA GLU A 271 -6.68 26.03 -2.42
C GLU A 271 -5.88 25.41 -1.27
N VAL A 272 -6.40 25.57 -0.03
CA VAL A 272 -5.71 25.11 1.18
C VAL A 272 -5.51 23.59 1.28
N THR A 273 -6.26 22.80 0.50
CA THR A 273 -6.14 21.35 0.43
C THR A 273 -5.09 20.87 -0.57
N GLN A 274 -4.78 21.70 -1.57
CA GLN A 274 -3.81 21.36 -2.62
C GLN A 274 -2.39 21.40 -2.05
N ARG A 275 -1.62 20.35 -2.35
CA ARG A 275 -0.22 20.22 -1.93
C ARG A 275 0.64 19.76 -3.10
N SER A 276 1.86 20.25 -3.14
CA SER A 276 2.85 19.78 -4.11
C SER A 276 4.25 19.81 -3.52
N HIS A 277 5.05 18.87 -3.93
CA HIS A 277 6.45 18.71 -3.50
C HIS A 277 7.26 18.32 -4.73
N TYR A 278 8.54 18.68 -4.78
CA TYR A 278 9.41 18.24 -5.85
C TYR A 278 10.86 18.04 -5.39
N VAL A 279 11.56 17.28 -6.19
CA VAL A 279 13.02 17.11 -6.13
C VAL A 279 13.57 17.22 -7.55
N ILE A 280 14.84 17.60 -7.68
CA ILE A 280 15.60 17.62 -8.94
C ILE A 280 16.52 16.41 -8.96
N PRO A 281 16.11 15.28 -9.58
CA PRO A 281 16.93 14.06 -9.62
C PRO A 281 18.17 14.18 -10.50
N ASP A 282 18.12 15.04 -11.53
CA ASP A 282 19.21 15.30 -12.46
C ASP A 282 19.27 16.79 -12.79
N GLY A 283 20.41 17.42 -12.54
CA GLY A 283 20.66 18.85 -12.77
C GLY A 283 21.92 19.12 -13.63
N GLY A 284 22.52 18.09 -14.23
CA GLY A 284 23.73 18.17 -15.02
C GLY A 284 24.97 17.65 -14.28
N ASP A 285 26.13 17.63 -14.96
CA ASP A 285 27.33 16.94 -14.49
C ASP A 285 28.33 17.87 -13.77
N GLN A 286 28.72 18.98 -14.41
CA GLN A 286 29.73 19.91 -13.86
C GLN A 286 29.58 21.34 -14.43
N PRO A 287 29.99 22.40 -13.70
CA PRO A 287 29.65 23.79 -14.03
C PRO A 287 30.22 24.33 -15.35
N ASN A 288 31.27 23.75 -15.89
CA ASN A 288 31.90 24.17 -17.15
C ASN A 288 31.24 23.61 -18.41
N VAL A 289 30.18 22.79 -18.25
CA VAL A 289 29.38 22.23 -19.33
C VAL A 289 27.93 22.68 -19.17
N VAL A 290 27.33 23.28 -20.19
CA VAL A 290 25.91 23.62 -20.20
C VAL A 290 25.09 22.31 -20.10
N PRO A 291 24.22 22.13 -19.09
CA PRO A 291 23.46 20.92 -18.90
C PRO A 291 22.53 20.61 -20.09
N SER A 292 22.78 19.52 -20.79
CA SER A 292 21.94 19.09 -21.90
C SER A 292 20.75 18.23 -21.49
N LYS A 293 20.75 17.72 -20.26
CA LYS A 293 19.64 16.97 -19.66
C LYS A 293 19.45 17.45 -18.23
N ALA A 294 18.20 17.53 -17.81
CA ALA A 294 17.80 17.75 -16.43
C ALA A 294 16.39 17.21 -16.20
N SER A 295 16.04 16.93 -14.98
CA SER A 295 14.70 16.47 -14.66
C SER A 295 14.22 16.98 -13.29
N VAL A 296 12.92 17.17 -13.16
CA VAL A 296 12.25 17.46 -11.91
C VAL A 296 11.10 16.47 -11.68
N TRP A 297 11.00 15.97 -10.46
CA TRP A 297 9.99 14.99 -10.05
C TRP A 297 9.05 15.62 -9.04
N TYR A 298 7.76 15.72 -9.40
CA TYR A 298 6.68 16.32 -8.63
C TYR A 298 5.70 15.29 -8.07
N TYR A 299 5.16 15.59 -6.88
CA TYR A 299 3.91 15.06 -6.37
C TYR A 299 2.87 16.17 -6.34
N PHE A 300 1.70 15.95 -6.99
CA PHE A 300 0.53 16.82 -6.94
C PHE A 300 -0.57 16.12 -6.17
N ARG A 301 -0.99 16.71 -5.04
CA ARG A 301 -1.88 16.08 -4.06
C ARG A 301 -3.09 16.95 -3.78
N ASP A 302 -4.27 16.33 -3.74
CA ASP A 302 -5.51 16.93 -3.22
C ASP A 302 -6.45 15.83 -2.72
N ARG A 303 -7.54 16.23 -2.07
CA ARG A 303 -8.61 15.35 -1.61
C ARG A 303 -9.55 14.88 -2.71
N THR A 304 -9.46 15.45 -3.91
CA THR A 304 -10.37 15.18 -5.03
C THR A 304 -9.63 14.96 -6.35
N TYR A 305 -10.12 14.00 -7.12
CA TYR A 305 -9.59 13.73 -8.45
C TYR A 305 -9.54 14.98 -9.37
N PRO A 306 -10.61 15.82 -9.46
CA PRO A 306 -10.58 17.00 -10.33
C PRO A 306 -9.45 17.97 -9.99
N LYS A 307 -9.17 18.18 -8.71
CA LYS A 307 -8.11 19.10 -8.28
C LYS A 307 -6.70 18.55 -8.54
N ILE A 308 -6.51 17.23 -8.39
CA ILE A 308 -5.24 16.58 -8.75
C ILE A 308 -4.98 16.72 -10.24
N THR A 309 -5.98 16.46 -11.10
CA THR A 309 -5.84 16.56 -12.54
C THR A 309 -5.66 17.99 -13.02
N GLU A 310 -6.29 18.98 -12.37
CA GLU A 310 -6.08 20.42 -12.62
C GLU A 310 -4.63 20.82 -12.37
N MET A 311 -4.08 20.50 -11.19
CA MET A 311 -2.67 20.77 -10.88
C MET A 311 -1.71 20.12 -11.88
N TYR A 312 -1.98 18.88 -12.25
CA TYR A 312 -1.15 18.16 -13.23
C TYR A 312 -1.19 18.83 -14.60
N ALA A 313 -2.37 19.24 -15.07
CA ALA A 313 -2.52 19.95 -16.35
C ALA A 313 -1.82 21.31 -16.35
N ASP A 314 -1.85 22.05 -15.24
CA ASP A 314 -1.15 23.32 -15.11
C ASP A 314 0.38 23.14 -15.06
N ALA A 315 0.86 22.08 -14.40
CA ALA A 315 2.27 21.74 -14.43
C ALA A 315 2.79 21.42 -15.84
N GLN A 316 1.99 20.72 -16.66
CA GLN A 316 2.33 20.47 -18.07
C GLN A 316 2.50 21.77 -18.86
N LYS A 317 1.57 22.73 -18.71
CA LYS A 317 1.66 24.06 -19.35
C LYS A 317 2.89 24.84 -18.87
N MET A 318 3.25 24.74 -17.59
CA MET A 318 4.45 25.39 -17.06
C MET A 318 5.72 24.79 -17.65
N ALA A 319 5.77 23.46 -17.79
CA ALA A 319 6.89 22.78 -18.45
C ALA A 319 7.02 23.23 -19.92
N GLU A 320 5.91 23.33 -20.66
CA GLU A 320 5.89 23.89 -22.01
C GLU A 320 6.36 25.35 -22.05
N GLY A 321 5.88 26.19 -21.12
CA GLY A 321 6.33 27.59 -20.98
C GLY A 321 7.83 27.69 -20.73
N ALA A 322 8.39 26.84 -19.86
CA ALA A 322 9.83 26.78 -19.59
C ALA A 322 10.63 26.41 -20.86
N THR A 323 10.14 25.47 -21.67
CA THR A 323 10.82 25.10 -22.93
C THR A 323 10.85 26.23 -23.95
N LEU A 324 9.76 27.02 -24.04
CA LEU A 324 9.70 28.20 -24.91
C LEU A 324 10.74 29.24 -24.52
N MET A 325 10.93 29.50 -23.22
CA MET A 325 11.90 30.47 -22.72
C MET A 325 13.34 30.01 -22.94
N THR A 326 13.64 28.73 -22.78
CA THR A 326 15.00 28.16 -22.80
C THR A 326 15.39 27.58 -24.17
N LYS A 327 14.42 27.42 -25.08
CA LYS A 327 14.58 26.71 -26.38
C LYS A 327 15.06 25.28 -26.19
N THR A 328 14.51 24.59 -25.19
CA THR A 328 14.68 23.17 -24.89
C THR A 328 13.44 22.38 -25.32
N THR A 329 13.43 21.07 -25.07
CA THR A 329 12.23 20.22 -25.22
C THR A 329 11.92 19.55 -23.91
N THR A 330 10.65 19.14 -23.71
CA THR A 330 10.23 18.40 -22.52
C THR A 330 9.41 17.16 -22.87
N THR A 331 9.57 16.14 -22.05
CA THR A 331 8.67 14.97 -21.94
C THR A 331 8.34 14.76 -20.49
N HIS A 332 7.25 14.05 -20.22
CA HIS A 332 6.90 13.67 -18.85
C HIS A 332 6.48 12.21 -18.78
N GLU A 333 6.63 11.61 -17.60
CA GLU A 333 6.22 10.25 -17.29
C GLU A 333 5.53 10.21 -15.93
N VAL A 334 4.39 9.50 -15.86
CA VAL A 334 3.70 9.23 -14.60
C VAL A 334 4.40 8.04 -13.93
N LEU A 335 4.96 8.25 -12.74
CA LEU A 335 5.70 7.23 -12.00
C LEU A 335 4.79 6.42 -11.07
N GLY A 336 3.64 6.99 -10.70
CA GLY A 336 2.66 6.35 -9.84
C GLY A 336 1.49 7.27 -9.55
N SER A 337 0.47 6.74 -8.91
CA SER A 337 -0.72 7.50 -8.52
C SER A 337 -1.48 6.85 -7.36
N ALA A 338 -2.27 7.65 -6.67
CA ALA A 338 -3.20 7.21 -5.64
C ALA A 338 -4.50 8.01 -5.71
N TRP A 339 -5.65 7.34 -5.69
CA TRP A 339 -6.94 8.00 -5.45
C TRP A 339 -7.13 8.30 -3.97
N PRO A 340 -7.92 9.36 -3.62
CA PRO A 340 -8.32 9.60 -2.24
C PRO A 340 -9.05 8.39 -1.67
N VAL A 341 -8.68 7.98 -0.45
CA VAL A 341 -9.17 6.74 0.15
C VAL A 341 -10.63 6.86 0.61
N HIS A 342 -11.44 5.84 0.30
CA HIS A 342 -12.80 5.71 0.82
C HIS A 342 -13.09 4.27 1.26
N MET A 343 -13.31 4.04 2.55
CA MET A 343 -13.44 2.72 3.14
C MET A 343 -14.89 2.28 3.33
N ASN A 344 -15.16 0.99 3.19
CA ASN A 344 -16.49 0.39 3.23
C ASN A 344 -17.04 0.29 4.65
N LYS A 345 -18.25 0.82 4.87
CA LYS A 345 -18.90 0.87 6.19
C LYS A 345 -19.28 -0.50 6.71
N ALA A 346 -19.87 -1.35 5.88
CA ALA A 346 -20.40 -2.64 6.33
C ALA A 346 -19.28 -3.59 6.79
N ILE A 347 -18.19 -3.67 6.00
CA ILE A 347 -17.04 -4.48 6.38
C ILE A 347 -16.34 -3.89 7.61
N ALA A 348 -16.20 -2.56 7.69
CA ALA A 348 -15.59 -1.90 8.85
C ALA A 348 -16.36 -2.16 10.16
N GLN A 349 -17.68 -2.20 10.11
CA GLN A 349 -18.53 -2.53 11.27
C GLN A 349 -18.32 -3.99 11.71
N ALA A 350 -18.28 -4.94 10.77
CA ALA A 350 -18.02 -6.34 11.08
C ALA A 350 -16.60 -6.52 11.65
N MET A 351 -15.60 -5.86 11.06
CA MET A 351 -14.23 -5.88 11.55
C MET A 351 -14.09 -5.28 12.94
N TYR A 352 -14.77 -4.17 13.22
CA TYR A 352 -14.70 -3.54 14.52
C TYR A 352 -15.28 -4.42 15.65
N GLN A 353 -16.35 -5.17 15.39
CA GLN A 353 -16.85 -6.17 16.33
C GLN A 353 -15.78 -7.23 16.66
N ASN A 354 -15.04 -7.69 15.66
CA ASN A 354 -13.96 -8.64 15.84
C ASN A 354 -12.75 -8.02 16.55
N ILE A 355 -12.42 -6.75 16.29
CA ILE A 355 -11.42 -5.99 17.04
C ILE A 355 -11.77 -5.95 18.53
N GLN A 356 -13.04 -5.71 18.87
CA GLN A 356 -13.51 -5.71 20.27
C GLN A 356 -13.40 -7.09 20.92
N LEU A 357 -13.62 -8.18 20.19
CA LEU A 357 -13.45 -9.54 20.69
C LEU A 357 -11.96 -9.89 20.94
N VAL A 358 -11.07 -9.40 20.10
CA VAL A 358 -9.62 -9.69 20.19
C VAL A 358 -8.96 -8.83 21.26
N GLY A 359 -9.24 -7.54 21.29
CA GLY A 359 -8.60 -6.57 22.17
C GLY A 359 -7.14 -6.26 21.80
N LEU A 360 -6.53 -5.36 22.55
CA LEU A 360 -5.11 -5.03 22.39
C LEU A 360 -4.22 -6.12 22.98
N PRO A 361 -2.98 -6.27 22.46
CA PRO A 361 -2.01 -7.18 23.06
C PRO A 361 -1.66 -6.83 24.52
N GLN A 362 -1.28 -7.84 25.30
CA GLN A 362 -0.71 -7.64 26.62
C GLN A 362 0.76 -7.23 26.50
N TRP A 363 1.02 -5.94 26.69
CA TRP A 363 2.37 -5.40 26.66
C TRP A 363 3.16 -5.77 27.93
N SER A 364 4.39 -6.24 27.77
CA SER A 364 5.29 -6.47 28.90
C SER A 364 5.88 -5.14 29.40
N THR A 365 6.46 -5.17 30.59
CA THR A 365 7.24 -4.01 31.10
C THR A 365 8.35 -3.62 30.13
N ALA A 366 9.04 -4.60 29.53
CA ALA A 366 10.11 -4.34 28.55
C ALA A 366 9.60 -3.61 27.31
N ASP A 367 8.41 -3.97 26.77
CA ASP A 367 7.78 -3.31 25.64
C ASP A 367 7.47 -1.83 25.96
N GLN A 368 6.91 -1.58 27.14
CA GLN A 368 6.60 -0.22 27.60
C GLN A 368 7.86 0.62 27.87
N VAL A 369 8.92 0.02 28.39
CA VAL A 369 10.22 0.69 28.59
C VAL A 369 10.82 1.11 27.24
N LEU A 370 10.83 0.20 26.24
CA LEU A 370 11.30 0.54 24.90
C LEU A 370 10.51 1.68 24.29
N ALA A 371 9.18 1.60 24.36
CA ALA A 371 8.30 2.61 23.78
C ALA A 371 8.55 4.00 24.38
N ARG A 372 8.56 4.12 25.71
CA ARG A 372 8.83 5.39 26.39
C ARG A 372 10.22 5.92 26.10
N ALA A 373 11.24 5.05 26.07
CA ALA A 373 12.60 5.47 25.74
C ALA A 373 12.71 6.01 24.32
N ALA A 374 12.08 5.38 23.33
CA ALA A 374 12.02 5.86 21.97
C ALA A 374 11.24 7.20 21.85
N GLN A 375 10.13 7.35 22.59
CA GLN A 375 9.37 8.60 22.67
C GLN A 375 10.19 9.74 23.26
N VAL A 376 10.99 9.47 24.29
CA VAL A 376 11.91 10.48 24.88
C VAL A 376 13.01 10.85 23.90
N GLU A 377 13.67 9.88 23.28
CA GLU A 377 14.73 10.10 22.29
C GLU A 377 14.24 10.96 21.12
N MET A 378 13.03 10.66 20.62
CA MET A 378 12.43 11.35 19.49
C MET A 378 11.67 12.62 19.87
N LYS A 379 11.65 13.01 21.13
CA LYS A 379 10.87 14.15 21.64
C LYS A 379 9.41 14.10 21.18
N ALA A 380 8.81 12.91 21.31
CA ALA A 380 7.43 12.68 20.91
C ALA A 380 6.48 13.73 21.54
N PRO A 381 5.40 14.14 20.86
CA PRO A 381 4.41 15.02 21.42
C PRO A 381 3.75 14.38 22.65
N LYS A 382 3.33 15.19 23.63
CA LYS A 382 2.66 14.69 24.85
C LYS A 382 1.26 14.15 24.58
N THR A 383 0.64 14.58 23.50
CA THR A 383 -0.70 14.16 23.10
C THR A 383 -0.76 13.92 21.60
N ASP A 384 -1.65 13.03 21.18
CA ASP A 384 -1.99 12.83 19.77
C ASP A 384 -2.88 13.98 19.22
N ARG A 385 -3.24 13.90 17.94
CA ARG A 385 -4.14 14.89 17.28
C ARG A 385 -5.55 14.98 17.91
N ARG A 386 -5.90 14.09 18.83
CA ARG A 386 -7.17 14.05 19.56
C ARG A 386 -7.03 14.44 21.02
N ASN A 387 -5.88 15.03 21.40
CA ASN A 387 -5.54 15.38 22.77
C ASN A 387 -5.48 14.17 23.73
N ARG A 388 -5.27 12.95 23.24
CA ARG A 388 -5.05 11.77 24.10
C ARG A 388 -3.57 11.71 24.49
N PRO A 389 -3.26 11.35 25.75
CA PRO A 389 -1.87 11.22 26.19
C PRO A 389 -1.09 10.20 25.35
N ILE A 390 0.14 10.54 24.98
CA ILE A 390 1.13 9.63 24.41
C ILE A 390 2.12 9.29 25.52
N ASP A 391 2.00 8.07 26.06
CA ASP A 391 2.87 7.52 27.10
C ASP A 391 3.00 6.00 26.93
N GLY A 392 4.05 5.57 26.26
CA GLY A 392 4.28 4.17 25.93
C GLY A 392 3.32 3.67 24.83
N LEU A 393 3.02 2.38 24.86
CA LEU A 393 2.12 1.70 23.94
C LEU A 393 0.66 1.85 24.37
N ALA A 394 -0.24 1.88 23.38
CA ALA A 394 -1.66 2.00 23.62
C ALA A 394 -2.22 0.84 24.48
N THR A 395 -3.03 1.17 25.46
CA THR A 395 -3.71 0.20 26.35
C THR A 395 -5.24 0.23 26.21
N THR A 396 -5.77 1.11 25.38
CA THR A 396 -7.19 1.27 25.11
C THR A 396 -7.45 1.21 23.61
N LEU A 397 -8.44 0.42 23.19
CA LEU A 397 -8.88 0.35 21.80
C LEU A 397 -9.44 1.69 21.31
N ASP A 398 -9.13 2.03 20.09
CA ASP A 398 -9.80 3.10 19.37
C ASP A 398 -11.26 2.73 19.07
N SER A 399 -12.16 3.71 19.10
CA SER A 399 -13.53 3.55 18.61
C SER A 399 -13.57 3.45 17.08
N LEU A 400 -14.63 2.82 16.54
CA LEU A 400 -14.88 2.83 15.09
C LEU A 400 -15.05 4.28 14.61
N ARG A 401 -14.22 4.66 13.64
CA ARG A 401 -14.23 6.00 13.05
C ARG A 401 -15.05 6.05 11.77
N GLY A 402 -15.87 7.08 11.65
CA GLY A 402 -16.57 7.42 10.42
C GLY A 402 -15.83 8.48 9.59
N PRO A 403 -16.50 9.00 8.53
CA PRO A 403 -15.92 10.01 7.66
C PRO A 403 -15.45 11.25 8.41
N GLU A 404 -14.30 11.78 8.03
CA GLU A 404 -13.84 13.08 8.53
C GLU A 404 -14.64 14.22 7.89
N LYS A 405 -15.35 14.99 8.73
CA LYS A 405 -16.15 16.12 8.27
C LYS A 405 -15.32 17.28 7.75
N PHE A 406 -14.12 17.45 8.28
CA PHE A 406 -13.20 18.51 7.91
C PHE A 406 -11.78 17.99 7.97
N SER A 407 -11.07 18.05 6.85
CA SER A 407 -9.65 17.74 6.76
C SER A 407 -9.00 18.66 5.72
N ILE A 408 -7.83 19.17 6.05
CA ILE A 408 -6.98 19.91 5.12
C ILE A 408 -6.09 18.97 4.27
N GLY A 409 -6.35 17.67 4.34
CA GLY A 409 -5.56 16.61 3.72
C GLY A 409 -4.60 15.91 4.68
N GLY A 410 -4.01 14.84 4.22
CA GLY A 410 -3.07 13.98 4.96
C GLY A 410 -2.07 13.32 4.02
N GLY A 411 -1.53 12.18 4.40
CA GLY A 411 -0.75 11.31 3.52
C GLY A 411 -1.58 10.80 2.34
N SER A 412 -0.94 10.13 1.42
CA SER A 412 -1.58 9.41 0.32
C SER A 412 -1.22 7.94 0.43
N ASP A 413 -2.13 7.06 0.05
CA ASP A 413 -1.94 5.62 0.01
C ASP A 413 -2.63 5.10 -1.25
N ASP A 414 -1.93 4.36 -2.08
CA ASP A 414 -2.45 3.87 -3.36
C ASP A 414 -3.49 2.74 -3.21
N ILE A 415 -3.82 2.31 -1.97
CA ILE A 415 -5.02 1.49 -1.69
C ILE A 415 -6.32 2.24 -2.08
N GLY A 416 -6.25 3.55 -2.23
CA GLY A 416 -7.35 4.35 -2.74
C GLY A 416 -7.84 3.84 -4.09
N ASP A 417 -6.96 3.53 -5.03
CA ASP A 417 -7.34 2.99 -6.34
C ASP A 417 -8.15 1.69 -6.22
N VAL A 418 -7.74 0.78 -5.33
CA VAL A 418 -8.46 -0.47 -5.06
C VAL A 418 -9.82 -0.19 -4.41
N SER A 419 -9.87 0.73 -3.43
CA SER A 419 -11.07 1.05 -2.66
C SER A 419 -12.22 1.60 -3.52
N TRP A 420 -11.92 2.22 -4.65
CA TRP A 420 -12.91 2.72 -5.61
C TRP A 420 -13.33 1.69 -6.67
N ASN A 421 -12.81 0.46 -6.62
CA ASN A 421 -13.15 -0.62 -7.56
C ASN A 421 -13.77 -1.85 -6.89
N VAL A 422 -13.54 -2.02 -5.58
CA VAL A 422 -14.10 -3.11 -4.78
C VAL A 422 -14.34 -2.64 -3.34
N PRO A 423 -15.41 -3.08 -2.65
CA PRO A 423 -15.62 -2.76 -1.24
C PRO A 423 -14.39 -3.12 -0.39
N THR A 424 -13.70 -2.12 0.15
CA THR A 424 -12.40 -2.27 0.81
C THR A 424 -12.41 -1.68 2.22
N VAL A 425 -11.66 -2.29 3.14
CA VAL A 425 -11.29 -1.72 4.44
C VAL A 425 -9.80 -1.88 4.70
N VAL A 426 -9.25 -1.00 5.55
CA VAL A 426 -7.90 -1.12 6.09
C VAL A 426 -7.97 -1.44 7.58
N LEU A 427 -7.38 -2.56 7.98
CA LEU A 427 -7.13 -2.91 9.37
C LEU A 427 -5.81 -2.30 9.81
N SER A 428 -5.83 -1.36 10.74
CA SER A 428 -4.63 -0.91 11.43
C SER A 428 -4.33 -1.83 12.60
N TYR A 429 -3.07 -2.32 12.72
CA TYR A 429 -2.67 -3.21 13.81
C TYR A 429 -1.49 -2.64 14.62
N PRO A 430 -1.46 -2.87 15.97
CA PRO A 430 -0.58 -2.15 16.88
C PRO A 430 0.85 -2.75 16.88
N ALA A 431 1.65 -2.48 15.85
CA ALA A 431 3.03 -2.92 15.75
C ALA A 431 4.04 -1.76 15.86
N ASN A 432 3.56 -0.51 15.88
CA ASN A 432 4.41 0.68 15.99
C ASN A 432 4.29 1.35 17.37
N ILE A 433 5.23 2.25 17.65
CA ILE A 433 5.25 3.06 18.88
C ILE A 433 4.56 4.40 18.61
N PRO A 434 3.55 4.80 19.42
CA PRO A 434 2.85 6.07 19.24
C PRO A 434 3.78 7.30 19.30
N GLY A 435 3.48 8.32 18.48
CA GLY A 435 4.12 9.62 18.54
C GLY A 435 5.51 9.72 17.91
N LEU A 436 6.01 8.67 17.30
CA LEU A 436 7.24 8.72 16.50
C LEU A 436 6.97 9.42 15.15
N PRO A 437 7.99 10.10 14.54
CA PRO A 437 7.85 10.69 13.22
C PRO A 437 7.56 9.61 12.16
N GLY A 438 6.63 9.88 11.25
CA GLY A 438 6.42 9.01 10.08
C GLY A 438 7.64 9.01 9.14
N HIS A 439 7.80 7.93 8.34
CA HIS A 439 8.90 7.77 7.38
C HIS A 439 10.29 8.07 7.99
N HIS A 440 10.55 7.46 9.12
CA HIS A 440 11.76 7.74 9.89
C HIS A 440 12.35 6.44 10.48
N TRP A 441 13.67 6.36 10.60
CA TRP A 441 14.36 5.19 11.18
C TRP A 441 13.81 4.77 12.55
N SER A 442 13.27 5.71 13.34
CA SER A 442 12.75 5.42 14.68
C SER A 442 11.56 4.46 14.68
N ASN A 443 10.77 4.40 13.60
CA ASN A 443 9.70 3.40 13.50
C ASN A 443 10.26 1.98 13.39
N ALA A 444 11.43 1.78 12.78
CA ALA A 444 12.07 0.48 12.69
C ALA A 444 12.50 -0.10 14.06
N ILE A 445 12.56 0.73 15.11
CA ILE A 445 12.86 0.29 16.50
C ILE A 445 11.95 -0.84 16.94
N ALA A 446 10.65 -0.79 16.61
CA ALA A 446 9.67 -1.77 17.06
C ALA A 446 9.55 -2.99 16.13
N MET A 447 9.91 -2.88 14.84
CA MET A 447 9.42 -3.70 13.73
C MET A 447 9.92 -5.16 13.67
N ALA A 448 10.93 -5.54 14.45
CA ALA A 448 11.36 -6.93 14.66
C ALA A 448 11.56 -7.21 16.16
N THR A 449 10.62 -6.75 16.98
CA THR A 449 10.60 -6.90 18.44
C THR A 449 9.30 -7.54 18.91
N PRO A 450 9.21 -7.94 20.20
CA PRO A 450 7.96 -8.42 20.78
C PRO A 450 6.77 -7.48 20.59
N ILE A 451 6.97 -6.17 20.42
CA ILE A 451 5.89 -5.21 20.10
C ILE A 451 5.25 -5.59 18.77
N ALA A 452 6.03 -5.62 17.69
CA ALA A 452 5.51 -5.98 16.37
C ALA A 452 4.93 -7.40 16.36
N HIS A 453 5.61 -8.38 16.96
CA HIS A 453 5.14 -9.78 16.97
C HIS A 453 3.76 -9.93 17.62
N LYS A 454 3.53 -9.25 18.75
CA LYS A 454 2.23 -9.23 19.44
C LYS A 454 1.17 -8.47 18.65
N GLY A 455 1.53 -7.31 18.09
CA GLY A 455 0.63 -6.50 17.26
C GLY A 455 0.16 -7.26 16.02
N VAL A 456 1.08 -7.91 15.31
CA VAL A 456 0.79 -8.77 14.15
C VAL A 456 -0.15 -9.92 14.52
N THR A 457 0.11 -10.58 15.67
CA THR A 457 -0.76 -11.67 16.14
C THR A 457 -2.19 -11.19 16.44
N ALA A 458 -2.34 -10.02 17.06
CA ALA A 458 -3.65 -9.44 17.34
C ALA A 458 -4.36 -9.03 16.04
N GLY A 459 -3.65 -8.40 15.11
CA GLY A 459 -4.16 -8.07 13.78
C GLY A 459 -4.63 -9.30 13.01
N ALA A 460 -3.81 -10.38 12.99
CA ALA A 460 -4.16 -11.63 12.32
C ALA A 460 -5.45 -12.27 12.89
N LYS A 461 -5.67 -12.17 14.20
CA LYS A 461 -6.94 -12.61 14.81
C LYS A 461 -8.11 -11.79 14.30
N ALA A 462 -8.03 -10.45 14.35
CA ALA A 462 -9.12 -9.58 13.90
C ALA A 462 -9.43 -9.78 12.42
N GLU A 463 -8.41 -9.91 11.57
CA GLU A 463 -8.55 -10.19 10.15
C GLU A 463 -9.21 -11.55 9.90
N ALA A 464 -8.68 -12.64 10.50
CA ALA A 464 -9.19 -13.98 10.29
C ALA A 464 -10.66 -14.13 10.71
N LEU A 465 -11.05 -13.52 11.84
CA LEU A 465 -12.45 -13.51 12.30
C LEU A 465 -13.35 -12.76 11.31
N THR A 466 -12.88 -11.66 10.74
CA THR A 466 -13.62 -10.88 9.75
C THR A 466 -13.75 -11.63 8.43
N LEU A 467 -12.69 -12.29 7.98
CA LEU A 467 -12.73 -13.17 6.81
C LEU A 467 -13.74 -14.32 7.02
N LEU A 468 -13.77 -14.93 8.21
CA LEU A 468 -14.76 -15.97 8.54
C LEU A 468 -16.19 -15.41 8.46
N ASP A 469 -16.46 -14.25 9.05
CA ASP A 469 -17.78 -13.60 8.96
C ASP A 469 -18.20 -13.38 7.50
N MET A 470 -17.31 -12.90 6.65
CA MET A 470 -17.59 -12.64 5.24
C MET A 470 -17.86 -13.94 4.45
N LEU A 471 -17.23 -15.05 4.82
CA LEU A 471 -17.44 -16.36 4.17
C LEU A 471 -18.77 -16.99 4.56
N VAL A 472 -19.20 -16.83 5.82
CA VAL A 472 -20.36 -17.55 6.36
C VAL A 472 -21.62 -16.70 6.52
N ASN A 473 -21.50 -15.38 6.35
CA ASN A 473 -22.61 -14.43 6.39
C ASN A 473 -22.70 -13.61 5.10
N PRO A 474 -23.48 -14.05 4.11
CA PRO A 474 -23.61 -13.35 2.83
C PRO A 474 -24.15 -11.91 2.95
N ALA A 475 -24.79 -11.56 4.07
CA ALA A 475 -25.28 -10.20 4.29
C ALA A 475 -24.14 -9.19 4.36
N VAL A 476 -22.99 -9.54 4.94
CA VAL A 476 -21.82 -8.65 5.02
C VAL A 476 -21.38 -8.19 3.63
N ILE A 477 -21.24 -9.14 2.69
CA ILE A 477 -20.86 -8.82 1.31
C ILE A 477 -21.96 -8.04 0.58
N LYS A 478 -23.23 -8.43 0.77
CA LYS A 478 -24.38 -7.73 0.17
C LYS A 478 -24.45 -6.27 0.64
N ASP A 479 -24.34 -6.04 1.95
CA ASP A 479 -24.41 -4.70 2.54
C ASP A 479 -23.18 -3.85 2.16
N ALA A 480 -22.02 -4.52 1.99
CA ALA A 480 -20.82 -3.86 1.49
C ALA A 480 -21.02 -3.33 0.07
N TRP A 481 -21.59 -4.11 -0.83
CA TRP A 481 -21.91 -3.66 -2.20
C TRP A 481 -23.04 -2.64 -2.23
N THR A 482 -24.03 -2.73 -1.35
CA THR A 482 -25.06 -1.70 -1.20
C THR A 482 -24.45 -0.36 -0.82
N TYR A 483 -23.59 -0.32 0.21
CA TYR A 483 -22.86 0.89 0.58
C TYR A 483 -21.96 1.41 -0.57
N PHE A 484 -21.24 0.52 -1.24
CA PHE A 484 -20.36 0.86 -2.35
C PHE A 484 -21.12 1.54 -3.50
N ASN A 485 -22.26 0.96 -3.93
CA ASN A 485 -23.02 1.46 -5.07
C ASN A 485 -23.87 2.69 -4.73
N ASP A 486 -24.54 2.69 -3.57
CA ASP A 486 -25.58 3.67 -3.24
C ASP A 486 -25.04 4.88 -2.47
N VAL A 487 -23.81 4.76 -1.90
CA VAL A 487 -23.19 5.82 -1.13
C VAL A 487 -21.84 6.23 -1.74
N GLN A 488 -20.88 5.31 -1.80
CA GLN A 488 -19.51 5.63 -2.19
C GLN A 488 -19.41 6.06 -3.65
N THR A 489 -19.93 5.24 -4.58
CA THR A 489 -19.79 5.46 -6.01
C THR A 489 -21.02 6.05 -6.67
N LYS A 490 -21.99 6.54 -5.87
CA LYS A 490 -23.23 7.13 -6.37
C LYS A 490 -22.96 8.34 -7.29
N ASP A 491 -22.22 9.30 -6.77
CA ASP A 491 -21.98 10.59 -7.43
C ASP A 491 -20.54 10.72 -7.98
N THR A 492 -19.63 9.85 -7.55
CA THR A 492 -18.22 9.85 -7.97
C THR A 492 -17.87 8.54 -8.66
N LYS A 493 -17.30 8.60 -9.86
CA LYS A 493 -16.83 7.43 -10.59
C LYS A 493 -15.31 7.43 -10.64
N TYR A 494 -14.74 6.26 -10.40
CA TYR A 494 -13.30 6.07 -10.54
C TYR A 494 -12.83 6.31 -11.97
N THR A 495 -11.80 7.12 -12.11
CA THR A 495 -11.06 7.34 -13.35
C THR A 495 -9.58 7.23 -13.02
N PRO A 496 -8.80 6.34 -13.65
CA PRO A 496 -7.38 6.23 -13.35
C PRO A 496 -6.64 7.57 -13.55
N LEU A 497 -5.70 7.88 -12.66
CA LEU A 497 -4.75 8.98 -12.84
C LEU A 497 -3.59 8.57 -13.77
N ILE A 498 -3.38 7.26 -13.95
CA ILE A 498 -2.47 6.70 -14.96
C ILE A 498 -3.20 6.46 -16.27
N SER A 499 -2.49 6.59 -17.39
CA SER A 499 -3.03 6.28 -18.73
C SER A 499 -2.93 4.78 -19.06
N ALA A 500 -3.56 4.37 -20.15
CA ALA A 500 -3.46 3.01 -20.68
C ALA A 500 -2.03 2.64 -21.14
N THR A 501 -1.21 3.63 -21.45
CA THR A 501 0.16 3.46 -21.98
C THR A 501 1.24 3.62 -20.91
N ASP A 502 0.92 4.17 -19.76
CA ASP A 502 1.87 4.32 -18.64
C ASP A 502 2.32 2.95 -18.14
N LYS A 503 3.56 2.87 -17.74
CA LYS A 503 4.20 1.65 -17.24
C LYS A 503 4.72 1.87 -15.84
N PRO A 504 4.69 0.82 -14.99
CA PRO A 504 5.31 0.90 -13.67
C PRO A 504 6.79 1.27 -13.78
N ALA A 505 7.26 2.14 -12.91
CA ALA A 505 8.63 2.66 -12.93
C ALA A 505 9.63 1.67 -12.27
N ILE A 506 9.66 0.42 -12.73
CA ILE A 506 10.36 -0.73 -12.12
C ILE A 506 11.88 -0.56 -11.99
N THR A 507 12.46 0.45 -12.60
CA THR A 507 13.90 0.76 -12.51
C THR A 507 14.23 1.67 -11.33
N LEU A 508 13.23 2.29 -10.71
CA LEU A 508 13.44 3.09 -9.50
C LEU A 508 14.10 2.24 -8.41
N ASN A 509 14.93 2.89 -7.60
CA ASN A 509 15.67 2.30 -6.49
C ASN A 509 16.71 1.22 -6.87
N LYS A 510 16.81 0.83 -8.14
CA LYS A 510 17.74 -0.23 -8.59
C LYS A 510 19.19 0.07 -8.19
N ASN A 511 19.65 1.30 -8.40
CA ASN A 511 21.04 1.68 -8.09
C ASN A 511 21.28 1.72 -6.58
N ILE A 512 20.32 2.21 -5.81
CA ILE A 512 20.40 2.26 -4.34
C ILE A 512 20.48 0.83 -3.78
N MET A 513 19.61 -0.07 -4.23
CA MET A 513 19.64 -1.45 -3.77
C MET A 513 20.89 -2.19 -4.25
N ALA A 514 21.41 -1.92 -5.45
CA ALA A 514 22.67 -2.48 -5.93
C ALA A 514 23.85 -2.05 -5.05
N GLN A 515 23.85 -0.84 -4.54
CA GLN A 515 24.86 -0.32 -3.61
C GLN A 515 24.82 -1.01 -2.24
N TYR A 516 23.63 -1.12 -1.63
CA TYR A 516 23.51 -1.53 -0.23
C TYR A 516 23.26 -3.04 -0.04
N ARG A 517 22.59 -3.72 -0.97
CA ARG A 517 22.21 -5.15 -0.84
C ARG A 517 23.40 -6.07 -0.51
N PRO A 518 24.61 -5.93 -1.10
CA PRO A 518 25.75 -6.80 -0.78
C PRO A 518 26.15 -6.77 0.71
N GLU A 519 26.04 -5.60 1.35
CA GLU A 519 26.31 -5.48 2.78
C GLU A 519 25.14 -5.99 3.63
N MET A 520 23.91 -5.61 3.27
CA MET A 520 22.68 -5.99 3.97
C MET A 520 22.48 -7.51 4.04
N THR A 521 22.84 -8.25 2.98
CA THR A 521 22.71 -9.73 2.96
C THR A 521 23.47 -10.43 4.07
N LYS A 522 24.51 -9.84 4.63
CA LYS A 522 25.27 -10.39 5.75
C LYS A 522 24.45 -10.43 7.04
N TYR A 523 23.42 -9.61 7.12
CA TYR A 523 22.54 -9.46 8.27
C TYR A 523 21.17 -10.10 8.08
N TYR A 524 20.91 -10.79 6.96
CA TYR A 524 19.63 -11.48 6.76
C TYR A 524 19.40 -12.49 7.86
N TYR A 525 18.18 -12.52 8.39
CA TYR A 525 17.82 -13.38 9.52
C TYR A 525 17.95 -14.86 9.16
N ASN A 526 18.58 -15.62 10.06
CA ASN A 526 18.74 -17.07 9.90
C ASN A 526 18.00 -17.83 11.03
N PRO A 527 16.72 -18.20 10.82
CA PRO A 527 15.91 -18.86 11.83
C PRO A 527 16.36 -20.29 12.18
N ALA A 528 17.27 -20.90 11.40
CA ALA A 528 17.84 -22.19 11.70
C ALA A 528 18.93 -22.11 12.80
N LYS A 529 19.54 -20.93 12.98
CA LYS A 529 20.61 -20.70 13.96
C LYS A 529 20.16 -19.89 15.17
N TYR A 530 19.20 -18.98 15.01
CA TYR A 530 18.80 -18.02 16.03
C TYR A 530 17.30 -18.05 16.27
N LYS A 531 16.89 -17.89 17.53
CA LYS A 531 15.47 -17.88 17.89
C LYS A 531 14.74 -16.61 17.46
N SER A 532 15.45 -15.48 17.37
CA SER A 532 14.90 -14.19 16.93
C SER A 532 15.97 -13.38 16.21
N TYR A 533 15.55 -12.34 15.50
CA TYR A 533 16.50 -11.43 14.87
C TYR A 533 17.29 -10.62 15.92
N LEU A 534 16.67 -10.29 17.05
CA LEU A 534 17.36 -9.66 18.19
C LEU A 534 18.53 -10.54 18.69
N GLU A 535 18.29 -11.85 18.82
CA GLU A 535 19.35 -12.79 19.22
C GLU A 535 20.49 -12.83 18.20
N GLN A 536 20.17 -12.87 16.91
CA GLN A 536 21.18 -12.85 15.84
C GLN A 536 22.04 -11.58 15.87
N LEU A 537 21.44 -10.44 16.16
CA LEU A 537 22.14 -9.15 16.26
C LEU A 537 22.83 -8.92 17.61
N GLY A 538 22.69 -9.86 18.58
CA GLY A 538 23.26 -9.73 19.92
C GLY A 538 22.62 -8.60 20.74
N ILE A 539 21.35 -8.27 20.48
CA ILE A 539 20.65 -7.15 21.11
C ILE A 539 19.94 -7.63 22.38
N THR A 540 20.23 -6.98 23.50
CA THR A 540 19.46 -7.12 24.75
C THR A 540 18.19 -6.26 24.65
N TYR A 541 17.03 -6.89 24.84
CA TYR A 541 15.74 -6.20 24.72
C TYR A 541 15.16 -5.79 26.07
N PRO A 542 14.82 -4.50 26.28
CA PRO A 542 15.11 -3.35 25.44
C PRO A 542 16.53 -2.79 25.66
N THR A 543 17.14 -2.22 24.62
CA THR A 543 18.36 -1.42 24.72
C THR A 543 18.01 0.06 24.77
N VAL A 544 18.25 0.69 25.91
CA VAL A 544 17.94 2.11 26.16
C VAL A 544 19.17 2.85 26.66
N ARG A 545 19.22 4.18 26.45
CA ARG A 545 20.28 4.98 27.05
C ARG A 545 20.18 4.93 28.59
N PRO A 546 21.29 4.86 29.31
CA PRO A 546 21.27 5.06 30.75
C PRO A 546 20.57 6.36 31.10
N ALA A 547 19.73 6.36 32.14
CA ALA A 547 19.18 7.61 32.66
C ALA A 547 20.36 8.57 32.93
N LYS A 548 20.28 9.80 32.38
CA LYS A 548 21.24 10.83 32.78
C LYS A 548 21.10 10.96 34.28
N MET A 549 22.12 10.56 35.04
CA MET A 549 22.20 10.97 36.42
C MET A 549 22.19 12.47 36.43
N ASN A 550 21.12 13.07 36.99
CA ASN A 550 21.07 14.50 37.23
C ASN A 550 22.26 14.81 38.12
N GLY A 551 23.41 15.12 37.50
CA GLY A 551 24.53 15.71 38.15
C GLY A 551 24.08 17.09 38.61
N THR A 552 24.08 17.28 39.88
CA THR A 552 24.16 18.61 40.51
C THR A 552 25.25 19.39 39.81
N ASP A 553 24.91 20.40 39.04
CA ASP A 553 25.65 21.64 38.79
C ASP A 553 24.67 22.78 38.79
#